data_5ee6bf6a890bc6f099f45dd44406141c
#
_entry.id   5ee6bf6a890bc6f099f45dd44406141c
#
_cell.length_a   1.000
_cell.length_b   1.000
_cell.length_c   1.000
_cell.angle_alpha   90.00
_cell.angle_beta   90.00
_cell.angle_gamma   90.00
#
_symmetry.space_group_name_H-M   'P 1'
#
loop_
_entity.id
_entity.type
_entity.pdbx_description
1 polymer ?
#
loop_
_entity_poly.entity_id
_entity_poly.type
_entity_poly.pdbx_seq_one_letter_code
_entity_poly.pdbx_strand_id
1 'polypeptide(L)'
;MQPITSSKEVKLDNRLEMLIDQFEREVAPYDRWSRIAAISSSAAVVTSIVLSMLLLPSDYTLYAAVGGILASIVLTKLPILYADHKKHEISTHKYKPVTGVCMCDLYQYRTHLRRTEMATSTADRIRHNKLANYYKHQMGI
;
A
#
# COMPACT_ATOMS: atom_id res chain seq x y z
N MET A 1 6.76 -36.92 -19.00
CA MET A 1 6.86 -35.60 -18.28
C MET A 1 6.91 -34.51 -19.34
N GLN A 2 5.79 -33.87 -19.60
CA GLN A 2 5.75 -32.72 -20.52
C GLN A 2 6.19 -31.48 -19.75
N PRO A 3 7.01 -30.59 -20.33
CA PRO A 3 7.36 -29.32 -19.72
C PRO A 3 6.11 -28.46 -19.70
N ILE A 4 5.83 -27.91 -18.54
CA ILE A 4 4.77 -26.93 -18.32
C ILE A 4 5.10 -25.72 -19.20
N THR A 5 4.47 -25.70 -20.35
CA THR A 5 4.59 -24.65 -21.35
C THR A 5 4.15 -23.31 -20.77
N SER A 6 5.12 -22.42 -20.80
CA SER A 6 4.97 -21.00 -21.13
C SER A 6 3.65 -20.36 -20.65
N SER A 7 3.67 -19.88 -19.45
CA SER A 7 2.84 -18.76 -19.05
C SER A 7 3.00 -17.69 -20.15
N LYS A 8 1.96 -17.45 -20.95
CA LYS A 8 1.85 -16.27 -21.79
C LYS A 8 2.02 -15.09 -20.84
N GLU A 9 3.23 -14.55 -20.77
CA GLU A 9 3.45 -13.22 -20.22
C GLU A 9 2.52 -12.31 -20.98
N VAL A 10 1.51 -11.79 -20.32
CA VAL A 10 0.72 -10.70 -20.84
C VAL A 10 1.72 -9.53 -20.88
N LYS A 11 2.37 -9.36 -22.06
CA LYS A 11 3.10 -8.12 -22.34
C LYS A 11 2.09 -7.02 -22.13
N LEU A 12 2.25 -6.27 -21.05
CA LEU A 12 1.47 -5.07 -20.85
C LEU A 12 1.67 -4.22 -22.12
N ASP A 13 0.58 -3.89 -22.79
CA ASP A 13 0.61 -3.00 -23.93
C ASP A 13 1.25 -1.68 -23.49
N ASN A 14 2.14 -1.12 -24.28
CA ASN A 14 2.86 0.14 -24.00
C ASN A 14 1.90 1.25 -23.53
N ARG A 15 0.66 1.22 -24.02
CA ARG A 15 -0.40 2.15 -23.61
C ARG A 15 -0.79 1.94 -22.13
N LEU A 16 -0.93 0.69 -21.69
CA LEU A 16 -1.26 0.38 -20.31
C LEU A 16 -0.11 0.75 -19.37
N GLU A 17 1.13 0.56 -19.77
CA GLU A 17 2.30 0.98 -18.98
C GLU A 17 2.33 2.51 -18.79
N MET A 18 2.07 3.29 -19.86
CA MET A 18 1.98 4.73 -19.74
C MET A 18 0.86 5.17 -18.78
N LEU A 19 -0.30 4.51 -18.84
CA LEU A 19 -1.42 4.80 -17.93
C LEU A 19 -1.11 4.45 -16.48
N ILE A 20 -0.38 3.36 -16.24
CA ILE A 20 0.08 3.01 -14.89
C ILE A 20 1.06 4.05 -14.37
N ASP A 21 2.01 4.50 -15.18
CA ASP A 21 2.98 5.51 -14.77
C ASP A 21 2.32 6.87 -14.51
N GLN A 22 1.28 7.21 -15.28
CA GLN A 22 0.47 8.40 -15.03
C GLN A 22 -0.31 8.27 -13.72
N PHE A 23 -0.95 7.14 -13.49
CA PHE A 23 -1.65 6.85 -12.22
C PHE A 23 -0.70 6.93 -11.03
N GLU A 24 0.49 6.32 -11.13
CA GLU A 24 1.50 6.35 -10.08
C GLU A 24 1.92 7.78 -9.73
N ARG A 25 2.11 8.64 -10.73
CA ARG A 25 2.42 10.06 -10.50
C ARG A 25 1.29 10.81 -9.82
N GLU A 26 0.04 10.51 -10.17
CA GLU A 26 -1.14 11.14 -9.57
C GLU A 26 -1.37 10.71 -8.12
N VAL A 27 -1.07 9.46 -7.78
CA VAL A 27 -1.25 8.96 -6.41
C VAL A 27 -0.04 9.16 -5.50
N ALA A 28 1.15 9.41 -6.07
CA ALA A 28 2.38 9.61 -5.32
C ALA A 28 2.30 10.69 -4.22
N PRO A 29 1.64 11.85 -4.42
CA PRO A 29 1.50 12.85 -3.35
C PRO A 29 0.68 12.32 -2.16
N TYR A 30 -0.36 11.52 -2.39
CA TYR A 30 -1.17 10.91 -1.33
C TYR A 30 -0.37 9.88 -0.53
N ASP A 31 0.42 9.05 -1.21
CA ASP A 31 1.31 8.08 -0.57
C ASP A 31 2.40 8.77 0.26
N ARG A 32 3.00 9.82 -0.28
CA ARG A 32 4.00 10.61 0.44
C ARG A 32 3.39 11.27 1.67
N TRP A 33 2.23 11.90 1.51
CA TRP A 33 1.54 12.56 2.61
C TRP A 33 1.14 11.56 3.71
N SER A 34 0.58 10.41 3.35
CA SER A 34 0.19 9.38 4.32
C SER A 34 1.39 8.83 5.11
N ARG A 35 2.55 8.63 4.45
CA ARG A 35 3.78 8.21 5.13
C ARG A 35 4.31 9.27 6.10
N ILE A 36 4.33 10.53 5.67
CA ILE A 36 4.76 11.65 6.54
C ILE A 36 3.83 11.75 7.75
N ALA A 37 2.52 11.71 7.54
CA ALA A 37 1.55 11.75 8.60
C ALA A 37 1.67 10.57 9.57
N ALA A 38 1.93 9.36 9.06
CA ALA A 38 2.16 8.17 9.89
C ALA A 38 3.43 8.29 10.74
N ILE A 39 4.52 8.77 10.17
CA ILE A 39 5.79 8.96 10.90
C ILE A 39 5.65 10.06 11.95
N SER A 40 5.04 11.21 11.61
CA SER A 40 4.87 12.32 12.53
C SER A 40 3.92 11.98 13.68
N SER A 41 2.85 11.24 13.42
CA SER A 41 1.94 10.78 14.48
C SER A 41 2.61 9.80 15.43
N SER A 42 3.42 8.88 14.91
CA SER A 42 4.20 7.94 15.73
C SER A 42 5.21 8.67 16.63
N ALA A 43 5.92 9.65 16.08
CA ALA A 43 6.87 10.47 16.86
C ALA A 43 6.13 11.28 17.94
N ALA A 44 5.01 11.91 17.63
CA ALA A 44 4.21 12.67 18.59
C ALA A 44 3.74 11.81 19.76
N VAL A 45 3.37 10.56 19.49
CA VAL A 45 2.93 9.64 20.55
C VAL A 45 4.07 9.21 21.45
N VAL A 46 5.22 8.83 20.89
CA VAL A 46 6.38 8.50 21.72
C VAL A 46 6.76 9.68 22.63
N THR A 47 6.77 10.90 22.07
CA THR A 47 7.03 12.12 22.83
C THR A 47 5.97 12.33 23.93
N SER A 48 4.70 12.13 23.63
CA SER A 48 3.60 12.26 24.60
C SER A 48 3.71 11.25 25.75
N ILE A 49 4.05 9.99 25.45
CA ILE A 49 4.24 8.95 26.47
C ILE A 49 5.43 9.32 27.38
N VAL A 50 6.56 9.70 26.80
CA VAL A 50 7.75 10.09 27.58
C VAL A 50 7.43 11.31 28.47
N LEU A 51 6.75 12.31 27.94
CA LEU A 51 6.37 13.51 28.66
C LEU A 51 5.41 13.19 29.81
N SER A 52 4.45 12.27 29.57
CA SER A 52 3.52 11.80 30.58
C SER A 52 4.22 11.09 31.75
N MET A 53 5.25 10.28 31.43
CA MET A 53 6.05 9.60 32.46
C MET A 53 6.88 10.58 33.32
N LEU A 54 7.28 11.71 32.74
CA LEU A 54 8.11 12.70 33.45
C LEU A 54 7.28 13.70 34.28
N LEU A 55 6.05 14.01 33.85
CA LEU A 55 5.25 15.10 34.41
C LEU A 55 4.05 14.65 35.25
N LEU A 56 3.56 13.42 35.06
CA LEU A 56 2.37 12.92 35.74
C LEU A 56 2.72 12.05 36.96
N PRO A 57 1.92 12.12 38.06
CA PRO A 57 1.99 11.16 39.14
C PRO A 57 1.78 9.71 38.64
N SER A 58 2.39 8.74 39.32
CA SER A 58 2.41 7.31 38.92
C SER A 58 1.02 6.75 38.59
N ASP A 59 -0.01 7.19 39.32
CA ASP A 59 -1.38 6.68 39.19
C ASP A 59 -2.06 7.07 37.86
N TYR A 60 -1.63 8.17 37.25
CA TYR A 60 -2.16 8.66 35.96
C TYR A 60 -1.32 8.28 34.75
N THR A 61 -0.05 7.87 34.94
CA THR A 61 0.86 7.53 33.85
C THR A 61 0.34 6.36 33.00
N LEU A 62 -0.29 5.37 33.63
CA LEU A 62 -0.86 4.24 32.91
C LEU A 62 -2.02 4.65 32.00
N TYR A 63 -2.94 5.49 32.49
CA TYR A 63 -4.07 5.97 31.68
C TYR A 63 -3.61 6.86 30.53
N ALA A 64 -2.63 7.71 30.77
CA ALA A 64 -2.04 8.55 29.74
C ALA A 64 -1.31 7.74 28.67
N ALA A 65 -0.59 6.68 29.06
CA ALA A 65 0.09 5.78 28.12
C ALA A 65 -0.92 5.01 27.26
N VAL A 66 -1.96 4.43 27.86
CA VAL A 66 -3.02 3.69 27.13
C VAL A 66 -3.77 4.63 26.19
N GLY A 67 -4.18 5.80 26.67
CA GLY A 67 -4.84 6.81 25.85
C GLY A 67 -3.96 7.29 24.67
N GLY A 68 -2.67 7.50 24.92
CA GLY A 68 -1.70 7.86 23.90
C GLY A 68 -1.54 6.78 22.82
N ILE A 69 -1.49 5.52 23.21
CA ILE A 69 -1.41 4.39 22.26
C ILE A 69 -2.68 4.31 21.40
N LEU A 70 -3.86 4.41 21.98
CA LEU A 70 -5.13 4.40 21.25
C LEU A 70 -5.24 5.58 20.28
N ALA A 71 -4.92 6.77 20.73
CA ALA A 71 -4.89 7.97 19.87
C ALA A 71 -3.90 7.81 18.71
N SER A 72 -2.76 7.19 18.93
CA SER A 72 -1.76 6.87 17.90
C SER A 72 -2.32 5.98 16.81
N ILE A 73 -3.00 4.92 17.21
CA ILE A 73 -3.56 3.97 16.24
C ILE A 73 -4.55 4.71 15.32
N VAL A 74 -5.40 5.55 15.87
CA VAL A 74 -6.37 6.33 15.11
C VAL A 74 -5.68 7.35 14.20
N LEU A 75 -4.77 8.16 14.73
CA LEU A 75 -4.06 9.20 13.99
C LEU A 75 -3.16 8.64 12.87
N THR A 76 -2.63 7.44 13.05
CA THR A 76 -1.81 6.78 12.01
C THR A 76 -2.68 6.15 10.93
N LYS A 77 -3.81 5.57 11.30
CA LYS A 77 -4.68 4.85 10.34
C LYS A 77 -5.50 5.78 9.46
N LEU A 78 -5.99 6.91 9.99
CA LEU A 78 -6.82 7.85 9.22
C LEU A 78 -6.15 8.38 7.95
N PRO A 79 -4.90 8.87 7.96
CA PRO A 79 -4.23 9.32 6.74
C PRO A 79 -4.04 8.22 5.71
N ILE A 80 -3.75 6.99 6.16
CA ILE A 80 -3.58 5.83 5.27
C ILE A 80 -4.92 5.49 4.61
N LEU A 81 -6.00 5.39 5.39
CA LEU A 81 -7.34 5.11 4.86
C LEU A 81 -7.80 6.19 3.87
N TYR A 82 -7.53 7.46 4.18
CA TYR A 82 -7.84 8.56 3.27
C TYR A 82 -7.07 8.45 1.95
N ALA A 83 -5.77 8.17 2.00
CA ALA A 83 -4.95 8.00 0.82
C ALA A 83 -5.42 6.81 -0.03
N ASP A 84 -5.76 5.69 0.61
CA ASP A 84 -6.27 4.51 -0.09
C ASP A 84 -7.65 4.76 -0.72
N HIS A 85 -8.53 5.47 -0.02
CA HIS A 85 -9.82 5.89 -0.56
C HIS A 85 -9.64 6.78 -1.80
N LYS A 86 -8.76 7.78 -1.74
CA LYS A 86 -8.48 8.66 -2.88
C LYS A 86 -7.86 7.94 -4.06
N LYS A 87 -6.95 7.01 -3.83
CA LYS A 87 -6.40 6.15 -4.89
C LYS A 87 -7.48 5.32 -5.57
N HIS A 88 -8.37 4.74 -4.79
CA HIS A 88 -9.49 3.96 -5.31
C HIS A 88 -10.48 4.83 -6.10
N GLU A 89 -10.80 6.01 -5.61
CA GLU A 89 -11.65 6.99 -6.29
C GLU A 89 -11.06 7.39 -7.66
N ILE A 90 -9.79 7.78 -7.70
CA ILE A 90 -9.08 8.13 -8.95
C ILE A 90 -9.07 6.93 -9.91
N SER A 91 -8.75 5.74 -9.41
CA SER A 91 -8.74 4.51 -10.20
C SER A 91 -10.09 4.23 -10.84
N THR A 92 -11.18 4.35 -10.05
CA THR A 92 -12.53 3.98 -10.49
C THR A 92 -13.14 5.02 -11.42
N HIS A 93 -13.00 6.30 -11.12
CA HIS A 93 -13.65 7.37 -11.89
C HIS A 93 -12.88 7.77 -13.15
N LYS A 94 -11.56 7.79 -13.08
CA LYS A 94 -10.72 8.30 -14.18
C LYS A 94 -10.22 7.18 -15.11
N TYR A 95 -9.73 6.10 -14.55
CA TYR A 95 -9.02 5.08 -15.34
C TYR A 95 -9.87 3.87 -15.71
N LYS A 96 -10.73 3.39 -14.82
CA LYS A 96 -11.57 2.22 -15.09
C LYS A 96 -12.45 2.35 -16.34
N PRO A 97 -13.06 3.52 -16.68
CA PRO A 97 -13.82 3.67 -17.91
C PRO A 97 -12.98 3.51 -19.19
N VAL A 98 -11.67 3.81 -19.11
CA VAL A 98 -10.75 3.75 -20.26
C VAL A 98 -10.07 2.39 -20.39
N THR A 99 -9.75 1.76 -19.27
CA THR A 99 -8.97 0.51 -19.21
C THR A 99 -9.82 -0.74 -19.02
N GLY A 100 -11.06 -0.59 -18.52
CA GLY A 100 -11.93 -1.70 -18.14
C GLY A 100 -11.54 -2.37 -16.82
N VAL A 101 -10.35 -2.08 -16.26
CA VAL A 101 -9.81 -2.70 -15.05
C VAL A 101 -9.50 -1.66 -13.98
N CYS A 102 -9.44 -2.11 -12.71
CA CYS A 102 -9.02 -1.25 -11.61
C CYS A 102 -7.51 -1.01 -11.69
N MET A 103 -7.11 0.27 -11.77
CA MET A 103 -5.68 0.63 -11.83
C MET A 103 -4.92 0.27 -10.56
N CYS A 104 -5.61 0.22 -9.41
CA CYS A 104 -4.99 -0.24 -8.17
C CYS A 104 -4.54 -1.69 -8.27
N ASP A 105 -5.38 -2.57 -8.83
CA ASP A 105 -5.07 -4.00 -8.99
C ASP A 105 -3.98 -4.20 -10.05
N LEU A 106 -4.05 -3.44 -11.16
CA LEU A 106 -3.04 -3.47 -12.21
C LEU A 106 -1.67 -2.98 -11.71
N TYR A 107 -1.65 -1.94 -10.89
CA TYR A 107 -0.44 -1.44 -10.24
C TYR A 107 0.17 -2.48 -9.28
N GLN A 108 -0.65 -3.13 -8.46
CA GLN A 108 -0.20 -4.19 -7.56
C GLN A 108 0.32 -5.39 -8.35
N TYR A 109 -0.37 -5.80 -9.40
CA TYR A 109 0.08 -6.85 -10.30
C TYR A 109 1.48 -6.56 -10.86
N ARG A 110 1.68 -5.37 -11.47
CA ARG A 110 2.98 -4.93 -11.98
C ARG A 110 4.07 -4.92 -10.90
N THR A 111 3.74 -4.43 -9.72
CA THR A 111 4.67 -4.36 -8.59
C THR A 111 5.12 -5.75 -8.14
N HIS A 112 4.20 -6.70 -8.05
CA HIS A 112 4.53 -8.06 -7.66
C HIS A 112 5.28 -8.81 -8.74
N LEU A 113 5.02 -8.59 -10.02
CA LEU A 113 5.82 -9.12 -11.12
C LEU A 113 7.28 -8.65 -11.03
N ARG A 114 7.51 -7.34 -10.92
CA ARG A 114 8.88 -6.78 -10.76
C ARG A 114 9.59 -7.34 -9.53
N ARG A 115 8.88 -7.51 -8.41
CA ARG A 115 9.45 -8.14 -7.20
C ARG A 115 9.77 -9.61 -7.39
N THR A 116 8.99 -10.33 -8.18
CA THR A 116 9.28 -11.73 -8.55
C THR A 116 10.59 -11.83 -9.34
N GLU A 117 10.82 -10.93 -10.28
CA GLU A 117 12.03 -10.85 -11.08
C GLU A 117 13.27 -10.49 -10.24
N MET A 118 13.12 -9.55 -9.30
CA MET A 118 14.19 -9.09 -8.43
C MET A 118 14.45 -9.98 -7.21
N ALA A 119 13.58 -10.97 -6.95
CA ALA A 119 13.69 -11.82 -5.77
C ALA A 119 14.91 -12.74 -5.85
N THR A 120 15.76 -12.65 -4.86
CA THR A 120 16.94 -13.52 -4.70
C THR A 120 16.60 -14.87 -4.05
N SER A 121 15.55 -14.90 -3.23
CA SER A 121 15.05 -16.10 -2.57
C SER A 121 13.92 -16.76 -3.37
N THR A 122 13.98 -18.10 -3.47
CA THR A 122 12.92 -18.91 -4.09
C THR A 122 11.58 -18.74 -3.35
N ALA A 123 11.60 -18.61 -2.03
CA ALA A 123 10.40 -18.41 -1.20
C ALA A 123 9.73 -17.07 -1.51
N ASP A 124 10.50 -16.00 -1.63
CA ASP A 124 9.99 -14.68 -1.99
C ASP A 124 9.45 -14.64 -3.42
N ARG A 125 10.11 -15.32 -4.35
CA ARG A 125 9.65 -15.47 -5.73
C ARG A 125 8.28 -16.14 -5.79
N ILE A 126 8.11 -17.26 -5.08
CA ILE A 126 6.84 -17.99 -5.01
C ILE A 126 5.75 -17.10 -4.38
N ARG A 127 6.07 -16.39 -3.29
CA ARG A 127 5.14 -15.48 -2.61
C ARG A 127 4.65 -14.37 -3.54
N HIS A 128 5.57 -13.68 -4.20
CA HIS A 128 5.22 -12.58 -5.10
C HIS A 128 4.48 -13.06 -6.34
N ASN A 129 4.83 -14.23 -6.88
CA ASN A 129 4.10 -14.82 -8.00
C ASN A 129 2.65 -15.19 -7.63
N LYS A 130 2.41 -15.73 -6.43
CA LYS A 130 1.06 -15.98 -5.94
C LYS A 130 0.24 -14.70 -5.82
N LEU A 131 0.84 -13.61 -5.31
CA LEU A 131 0.17 -12.32 -5.21
C LEU A 131 -0.10 -11.71 -6.59
N ALA A 132 0.83 -11.79 -7.53
CA ALA A 132 0.59 -11.35 -8.90
C ALA A 132 -0.58 -12.11 -9.54
N ASN A 133 -0.62 -13.44 -9.42
CA ASN A 133 -1.72 -14.25 -9.94
C ASN A 133 -3.06 -13.92 -9.26
N TYR A 134 -3.07 -13.59 -7.98
CA TYR A 134 -4.27 -13.14 -7.28
C TYR A 134 -4.84 -11.86 -7.91
N TYR A 135 -4.00 -10.83 -8.11
CA TYR A 135 -4.46 -9.58 -8.73
C TYR A 135 -4.85 -9.77 -10.20
N LYS A 136 -4.14 -10.62 -10.94
CA LYS A 136 -4.51 -11.00 -12.30
C LYS A 136 -5.94 -11.58 -12.34
N HIS A 137 -6.24 -12.47 -11.43
CA HIS A 137 -7.57 -13.09 -11.33
C HIS A 137 -8.67 -12.09 -10.93
N GLN A 138 -8.35 -11.13 -10.03
CA GLN A 138 -9.28 -10.06 -9.66
C GLN A 138 -9.63 -9.14 -10.86
N MET A 139 -8.71 -8.95 -11.78
CA MET A 139 -8.93 -8.18 -13.00
C MET A 139 -9.68 -8.96 -14.11
N GLY A 140 -9.86 -10.26 -13.96
CA GLY A 140 -10.53 -11.11 -14.96
C GLY A 140 -9.69 -11.37 -16.23
N ILE A 141 -8.38 -11.26 -16.15
CA ILE A 141 -7.42 -11.47 -17.26
C ILE A 141 -6.48 -12.65 -17.01
#